data_d9abcca43b47c2f8b95f7db5d2cd8b73
#
_entry.id   d9abcca43b47c2f8b95f7db5d2cd8b73
#
_cell.length_a   1.000
_cell.length_b   1.000
_cell.length_c   1.000
_cell.angle_alpha   90.00
_cell.angle_beta   90.00
_cell.angle_gamma   90.00
#
_symmetry.space_group_name_H-M   'P 1'
#
loop_
_entity.id
_entity.type
_entity.pdbx_description
1 polymer ?
#
loop_
_entity_poly.entity_id
_entity_poly.type
_entity_poly.pdbx_seq_one_letter_code
_entity_poly.pdbx_strand_id
1 'polypeptide(L)'
;MPRYGAQLEGFDYPYPILRYDFASQHQPLQMAYLDVAATGTPNGRTVVLLHGKNFCAATWESAIAALTAAGYRVIAPDQIGFCKSSKPQAYQFSFAQLAANTHALLQHAGVTRAVFVGHSMGGMLAAHYALQYPQDVRQLLLVNPLGLEDWKAAGVPWRSVDDWYAKELKTDAASIKQYQQSVYYGGQWKPEYDRWVTMQAGLYAGPGHERVAWNQALTSDMVFNQPVLQRFAQLRVPTTLFIGQRDRTAIGKDLAPPALAKTLGDYPALGKRAAAAIPGARLVEFADLGHSPQVEAPQRFNAALLQALAAPSAAP
;
A
#
# COMPACT_ATOMS: atom_id res chain seq x y z
N MET A 1 13.44 15.77 -15.76
CA MET A 1 13.01 14.75 -14.79
C MET A 1 14.22 14.38 -13.95
N PRO A 2 14.15 14.38 -12.60
CA PRO A 2 15.24 13.90 -11.76
C PRO A 2 15.53 12.42 -12.04
N ARG A 3 16.76 12.00 -11.75
CA ARG A 3 17.24 10.62 -11.92
C ARG A 3 17.70 10.15 -10.55
N TYR A 4 16.86 9.36 -9.89
CA TYR A 4 17.17 8.83 -8.55
C TYR A 4 17.91 7.50 -8.64
N GLY A 5 18.69 7.17 -7.61
CA GLY A 5 19.29 5.85 -7.47
C GLY A 5 18.25 4.75 -7.27
N ALA A 6 18.67 3.49 -7.35
CA ALA A 6 17.77 2.34 -7.21
C ALA A 6 17.06 2.27 -5.86
N GLN A 7 17.64 2.85 -4.80
CA GLN A 7 17.00 3.00 -3.49
C GLN A 7 16.48 4.43 -3.26
N LEU A 8 16.00 5.05 -4.32
CA LEU A 8 15.39 6.39 -4.31
C LEU A 8 16.34 7.45 -3.68
N GLU A 9 17.65 7.27 -3.86
CA GLU A 9 18.66 8.26 -3.45
C GLU A 9 18.43 9.56 -4.26
N GLY A 10 18.45 10.68 -3.55
CA GLY A 10 18.17 12.00 -4.13
C GLY A 10 16.70 12.45 -4.01
N PHE A 11 15.79 11.61 -3.53
CA PHE A 11 14.43 12.03 -3.15
C PHE A 11 14.32 12.19 -1.63
N ASP A 12 13.89 13.37 -1.18
CA ASP A 12 13.79 13.68 0.24
C ASP A 12 12.49 13.16 0.86
N TYR A 13 12.63 12.52 2.01
CA TYR A 13 11.52 12.10 2.85
C TYR A 13 11.18 13.17 3.89
N PRO A 14 9.93 13.26 4.33
CA PRO A 14 9.49 14.30 5.29
C PRO A 14 10.04 14.09 6.70
N TYR A 15 10.56 12.90 7.01
CA TYR A 15 11.10 12.51 8.32
C TYR A 15 12.40 11.74 8.15
N PRO A 16 13.26 11.67 9.20
CA PRO A 16 14.49 10.87 9.18
C PRO A 16 14.22 9.41 8.83
N ILE A 17 15.10 8.86 8.00
CA ILE A 17 15.02 7.48 7.53
C ILE A 17 15.89 6.62 8.43
N LEU A 18 15.31 5.59 9.02
CA LEU A 18 16.00 4.51 9.71
C LEU A 18 16.16 3.31 8.79
N ARG A 19 17.10 2.45 9.12
CA ARG A 19 17.41 1.26 8.33
C ARG A 19 17.48 0.04 9.23
N TYR A 20 16.85 -1.04 8.80
CA TYR A 20 16.86 -2.34 9.44
C TYR A 20 17.52 -3.35 8.52
N ASP A 21 18.71 -3.83 8.93
CA ASP A 21 19.45 -4.86 8.23
C ASP A 21 19.03 -6.24 8.74
N PHE A 22 18.75 -7.14 7.82
CA PHE A 22 18.31 -8.50 8.14
C PHE A 22 18.64 -9.48 7.00
N ALA A 23 18.55 -10.76 7.26
CA ALA A 23 18.68 -11.80 6.25
C ALA A 23 17.29 -12.36 5.88
N SER A 24 17.03 -12.50 4.59
CA SER A 24 15.85 -13.16 4.07
C SER A 24 16.19 -13.91 2.79
N GLN A 25 15.70 -15.14 2.66
CA GLN A 25 15.99 -16.02 1.52
C GLN A 25 17.50 -16.14 1.22
N HIS A 26 18.29 -16.34 2.29
CA HIS A 26 19.76 -16.51 2.26
C HIS A 26 20.54 -15.32 1.69
N GLN A 27 19.98 -14.12 1.72
CA GLN A 27 20.66 -12.91 1.26
C GLN A 27 20.48 -11.75 2.25
N PRO A 28 21.49 -10.86 2.38
CA PRO A 28 21.37 -9.66 3.19
C PRO A 28 20.44 -8.67 2.53
N LEU A 29 19.50 -8.14 3.28
CA LEU A 29 18.54 -7.12 2.84
C LEU A 29 18.47 -6.00 3.86
N GLN A 30 18.00 -4.85 3.42
CA GLN A 30 17.79 -3.67 4.25
C GLN A 30 16.39 -3.09 3.99
N MET A 31 15.60 -2.92 5.04
CA MET A 31 14.36 -2.14 4.99
C MET A 31 14.61 -0.73 5.49
N ALA A 32 14.25 0.26 4.68
CA ALA A 32 14.14 1.63 5.11
C ALA A 32 12.76 1.86 5.75
N TYR A 33 12.72 2.67 6.80
CA TYR A 33 11.46 2.99 7.46
C TYR A 33 11.52 4.34 8.17
N LEU A 34 10.34 4.91 8.40
CA LEU A 34 10.16 6.07 9.26
C LEU A 34 9.67 5.57 10.63
N ASP A 35 10.20 6.14 11.70
CA ASP A 35 9.77 5.92 13.07
C ASP A 35 9.61 7.28 13.73
N VAL A 36 8.37 7.73 13.83
CA VAL A 36 8.06 9.10 14.26
C VAL A 36 7.32 9.04 15.58
N ALA A 37 7.95 9.62 16.61
CA ALA A 37 7.35 9.73 17.93
C ALA A 37 6.13 10.66 17.92
N ALA A 38 5.25 10.48 18.92
CA ALA A 38 4.16 11.41 19.14
C ALA A 38 4.69 12.83 19.37
N THR A 39 4.07 13.80 18.72
CA THR A 39 4.31 15.25 18.94
C THR A 39 3.31 15.86 19.89
N GLY A 40 2.11 15.25 20.00
CA GLY A 40 1.14 15.52 21.06
C GLY A 40 1.39 14.65 22.30
N THR A 41 0.46 14.68 23.27
CA THR A 41 0.54 13.82 24.47
C THR A 41 0.52 12.34 24.06
N PRO A 42 1.56 11.56 24.35
CA PRO A 42 1.63 10.16 23.95
C PRO A 42 0.47 9.33 24.51
N ASN A 43 -0.19 8.56 23.65
CA ASN A 43 -1.32 7.70 24.02
C ASN A 43 -0.91 6.21 24.18
N GLY A 44 0.38 5.89 24.10
CA GLY A 44 0.93 4.53 24.22
C GLY A 44 0.59 3.59 23.06
N ARG A 45 0.05 4.10 21.95
CA ARG A 45 -0.34 3.30 20.77
C ARG A 45 0.56 3.60 19.58
N THR A 46 0.86 2.54 18.82
CA THR A 46 1.61 2.64 17.56
C THR A 46 0.69 2.39 16.37
N VAL A 47 0.88 3.17 15.31
CA VAL A 47 0.24 2.97 14.00
C VAL A 47 1.30 2.60 12.98
N VAL A 48 1.08 1.53 12.23
CA VAL A 48 1.92 1.08 11.12
C VAL A 48 1.23 1.44 9.80
N LEU A 49 1.93 2.19 8.93
CA LEU A 49 1.41 2.66 7.66
C LEU A 49 2.08 1.90 6.50
N LEU A 50 1.32 1.11 5.76
CA LEU A 50 1.79 0.29 4.65
C LEU A 50 1.38 0.91 3.32
N HIS A 51 2.39 1.27 2.50
CA HIS A 51 2.20 1.98 1.23
C HIS A 51 1.65 1.08 0.10
N GLY A 52 1.05 1.71 -0.91
CA GLY A 52 0.65 1.08 -2.17
C GLY A 52 1.83 0.83 -3.12
N LYS A 53 1.63 0.03 -4.17
CA LYS A 53 2.67 -0.38 -5.13
C LYS A 53 3.39 0.80 -5.80
N ASN A 54 2.68 1.87 -6.13
CA ASN A 54 3.23 3.05 -6.80
C ASN A 54 3.60 4.19 -5.84
N PHE A 55 3.68 3.89 -4.56
CA PHE A 55 3.93 4.84 -3.48
C PHE A 55 5.01 4.35 -2.52
N CYS A 56 5.41 5.23 -1.62
CA CYS A 56 6.43 5.00 -0.60
C CYS A 56 5.92 5.43 0.77
N ALA A 57 6.68 5.16 1.82
CA ALA A 57 6.38 5.66 3.16
C ALA A 57 6.21 7.20 3.19
N ALA A 58 6.94 7.92 2.34
CA ALA A 58 6.83 9.38 2.21
C ALA A 58 5.42 9.87 1.84
N THR A 59 4.62 9.08 1.12
CA THR A 59 3.25 9.48 0.73
C THR A 59 2.28 9.57 1.89
N TRP A 60 2.67 9.08 3.06
CA TRP A 60 1.91 9.17 4.28
C TRP A 60 2.20 10.44 5.11
N GLU A 61 2.98 11.42 4.60
CA GLU A 61 3.45 12.57 5.38
C GLU A 61 2.32 13.30 6.13
N SER A 62 1.19 13.56 5.48
CA SER A 62 0.05 14.24 6.10
C SER A 62 -0.61 13.37 7.19
N ALA A 63 -0.73 12.07 6.95
CA ALA A 63 -1.28 11.14 7.95
C ALA A 63 -0.34 10.98 9.14
N ILE A 64 0.98 10.92 8.90
CA ILE A 64 1.99 10.87 9.97
C ILE A 64 1.87 12.12 10.87
N ALA A 65 1.78 13.31 10.26
CA ALA A 65 1.63 14.56 11.03
C ALA A 65 0.35 14.56 11.88
N ALA A 66 -0.79 14.14 11.32
CA ALA A 66 -2.05 14.07 12.04
C ALA A 66 -2.04 13.04 13.18
N LEU A 67 -1.47 11.86 12.94
CA LEU A 67 -1.39 10.76 13.92
C LEU A 67 -0.45 11.13 15.07
N THR A 68 0.72 11.70 14.78
CA THR A 68 1.68 12.08 15.82
C THR A 68 1.15 13.23 16.68
N ALA A 69 0.45 14.19 16.09
CA ALA A 69 -0.25 15.25 16.83
C ALA A 69 -1.35 14.69 17.75
N ALA A 70 -2.01 13.58 17.34
CA ALA A 70 -3.00 12.86 18.15
C ALA A 70 -2.39 11.87 19.18
N GLY A 71 -1.07 11.90 19.36
CA GLY A 71 -0.38 11.12 20.39
C GLY A 71 0.06 9.73 19.99
N TYR A 72 -0.03 9.34 18.70
CA TYR A 72 0.43 8.04 18.23
C TYR A 72 1.92 8.08 17.85
N ARG A 73 2.66 7.01 18.15
CA ARG A 73 3.90 6.68 17.44
C ARG A 73 3.55 6.11 16.08
N VAL A 74 4.27 6.52 15.04
CA VAL A 74 4.01 6.05 13.68
C VAL A 74 5.23 5.36 13.09
N ILE A 75 5.05 4.15 12.57
CA ILE A 75 6.06 3.42 11.81
C ILE A 75 5.56 3.26 10.37
N ALA A 76 6.36 3.67 9.39
CA ALA A 76 6.04 3.56 7.99
C ALA A 76 7.23 2.96 7.22
N PRO A 77 7.23 1.63 6.96
CA PRO A 77 8.28 0.99 6.19
C PRO A 77 8.09 1.19 4.68
N ASP A 78 9.19 1.31 3.96
CA ASP A 78 9.26 0.94 2.55
C ASP A 78 9.43 -0.58 2.46
N GLN A 79 8.55 -1.27 1.75
CA GLN A 79 8.65 -2.72 1.61
C GLN A 79 9.86 -3.12 0.74
N ILE A 80 10.39 -4.34 0.95
CA ILE A 80 11.43 -4.89 0.06
C ILE A 80 10.91 -4.86 -1.39
N GLY A 81 11.76 -4.42 -2.32
CA GLY A 81 11.42 -4.18 -3.71
C GLY A 81 10.98 -2.75 -4.02
N PHE A 82 10.77 -1.90 -2.99
CA PHE A 82 10.23 -0.55 -3.14
C PHE A 82 11.15 0.53 -2.57
N CYS A 83 11.05 1.70 -3.15
CA CYS A 83 11.54 2.99 -2.65
C CYS A 83 12.96 2.96 -2.08
N LYS A 84 13.16 3.21 -0.79
CA LYS A 84 14.50 3.25 -0.17
C LYS A 84 14.96 1.91 0.41
N SER A 85 14.16 0.85 0.28
CA SER A 85 14.53 -0.51 0.67
C SER A 85 15.25 -1.27 -0.43
N SER A 86 15.91 -2.36 -0.08
CA SER A 86 16.61 -3.26 -0.99
C SER A 86 15.72 -3.75 -2.12
N LYS A 87 16.31 -3.86 -3.32
CA LYS A 87 15.69 -4.43 -4.52
C LYS A 87 16.49 -5.65 -4.97
N PRO A 88 16.20 -6.82 -4.38
CA PRO A 88 16.95 -8.05 -4.68
C PRO A 88 16.71 -8.50 -6.13
N GLN A 89 17.69 -9.17 -6.72
CA GLN A 89 17.59 -9.72 -8.05
C GLN A 89 16.88 -11.07 -8.06
N ALA A 90 17.16 -11.91 -7.08
CA ALA A 90 16.56 -13.23 -6.89
C ALA A 90 15.80 -13.23 -5.56
N TYR A 91 14.50 -13.02 -5.61
CA TYR A 91 13.63 -12.99 -4.43
C TYR A 91 12.23 -13.49 -4.80
N GLN A 92 11.75 -14.47 -4.06
CA GLN A 92 10.38 -14.95 -4.21
C GLN A 92 9.45 -14.05 -3.41
N PHE A 93 8.82 -13.10 -4.06
CA PHE A 93 7.84 -12.22 -3.43
C PHE A 93 6.56 -12.97 -3.08
N SER A 94 6.12 -12.80 -1.85
CA SER A 94 4.79 -13.20 -1.40
C SER A 94 4.31 -12.26 -0.30
N PHE A 95 2.99 -12.10 -0.14
CA PHE A 95 2.45 -11.32 0.98
C PHE A 95 2.83 -11.91 2.33
N ALA A 96 2.91 -13.24 2.43
CA ALA A 96 3.37 -13.90 3.64
C ALA A 96 4.82 -13.53 3.98
N GLN A 97 5.71 -13.46 2.98
CA GLN A 97 7.10 -13.05 3.20
C GLN A 97 7.21 -11.56 3.54
N LEU A 98 6.46 -10.68 2.86
CA LEU A 98 6.44 -9.25 3.19
C LEU A 98 5.87 -9.01 4.60
N ALA A 99 4.86 -9.77 5.01
CA ALA A 99 4.33 -9.74 6.38
C ALA A 99 5.39 -10.18 7.39
N ALA A 100 6.14 -11.25 7.12
CA ALA A 100 7.22 -11.73 7.99
C ALA A 100 8.35 -10.69 8.10
N ASN A 101 8.75 -10.05 6.98
CA ASN A 101 9.75 -8.98 7.00
C ASN A 101 9.27 -7.78 7.83
N THR A 102 8.00 -7.38 7.66
CA THR A 102 7.39 -6.28 8.42
C THR A 102 7.32 -6.63 9.91
N HIS A 103 6.97 -7.88 10.26
CA HIS A 103 6.95 -8.36 11.64
C HIS A 103 8.34 -8.28 12.29
N ALA A 104 9.38 -8.77 11.61
CA ALA A 104 10.75 -8.69 12.09
C ALA A 104 11.22 -7.25 12.32
N LEU A 105 10.88 -6.33 11.40
CA LEU A 105 11.16 -4.90 11.58
C LEU A 105 10.43 -4.33 12.80
N LEU A 106 9.16 -4.66 13.01
CA LEU A 106 8.39 -4.17 14.15
C LEU A 106 8.96 -4.70 15.47
N GLN A 107 9.39 -5.96 15.52
CA GLN A 107 10.09 -6.51 16.70
C GLN A 107 11.40 -5.76 16.96
N HIS A 108 12.21 -5.48 15.91
CA HIS A 108 13.42 -4.67 16.02
C HIS A 108 13.11 -3.26 16.58
N ALA A 109 12.02 -2.65 16.16
CA ALA A 109 11.56 -1.34 16.63
C ALA A 109 10.88 -1.39 18.03
N GLY A 110 10.82 -2.56 18.67
CA GLY A 110 10.21 -2.75 19.99
C GLY A 110 8.68 -2.64 19.97
N VAL A 111 8.02 -2.94 18.83
CA VAL A 111 6.57 -2.89 18.68
C VAL A 111 5.98 -4.30 18.69
N THR A 112 5.23 -4.62 19.72
CA THR A 112 4.58 -5.94 19.90
C THR A 112 3.13 -5.95 19.41
N ARG A 113 2.46 -4.80 19.42
CA ARG A 113 1.07 -4.69 18.99
C ARG A 113 0.76 -3.29 18.47
N ALA A 114 0.17 -3.19 17.26
CA ALA A 114 -0.09 -1.93 16.60
C ALA A 114 -1.44 -1.91 15.86
N VAL A 115 -1.86 -0.70 15.47
CA VAL A 115 -2.88 -0.51 14.44
C VAL A 115 -2.20 -0.54 13.09
N PHE A 116 -2.78 -1.26 12.12
CA PHE A 116 -2.28 -1.33 10.77
C PHE A 116 -3.18 -0.54 9.82
N VAL A 117 -2.61 0.37 9.07
CA VAL A 117 -3.26 1.12 7.99
C VAL A 117 -2.58 0.75 6.70
N GLY A 118 -3.29 0.15 5.77
CA GLY A 118 -2.73 -0.27 4.49
C GLY A 118 -3.47 0.33 3.30
N HIS A 119 -2.73 0.96 2.40
CA HIS A 119 -3.27 1.52 1.15
C HIS A 119 -2.97 0.59 -0.02
N SER A 120 -3.98 0.30 -0.85
CA SER A 120 -3.79 -0.45 -2.11
C SER A 120 -3.14 -1.82 -1.88
N MET A 121 -1.97 -2.11 -2.46
CA MET A 121 -1.16 -3.29 -2.17
C MET A 121 -0.83 -3.41 -0.66
N GLY A 122 -0.56 -2.28 0.01
CA GLY A 122 -0.37 -2.25 1.46
C GLY A 122 -1.60 -2.69 2.24
N GLY A 123 -2.80 -2.52 1.68
CA GLY A 123 -4.05 -3.07 2.23
C GLY A 123 -4.12 -4.58 2.12
N MET A 124 -3.70 -5.17 0.98
CA MET A 124 -3.54 -6.63 0.88
C MET A 124 -2.53 -7.14 1.91
N LEU A 125 -1.36 -6.47 2.00
CA LEU A 125 -0.32 -6.83 2.97
C LEU A 125 -0.83 -6.74 4.41
N ALA A 126 -1.56 -5.69 4.77
CA ALA A 126 -2.13 -5.52 6.10
C ALA A 126 -3.12 -6.65 6.46
N ALA A 127 -3.96 -7.05 5.49
CA ALA A 127 -4.88 -8.17 5.68
C ALA A 127 -4.13 -9.51 5.83
N HIS A 128 -3.12 -9.78 5.01
CA HIS A 128 -2.25 -10.94 5.15
C HIS A 128 -1.51 -10.94 6.50
N TYR A 129 -1.00 -9.78 6.94
CA TYR A 129 -0.36 -9.63 8.24
C TYR A 129 -1.32 -9.97 9.38
N ALA A 130 -2.54 -9.43 9.35
CA ALA A 130 -3.55 -9.70 10.38
C ALA A 130 -3.99 -11.17 10.42
N LEU A 131 -3.94 -11.88 9.30
CA LEU A 131 -4.21 -13.32 9.23
C LEU A 131 -3.04 -14.18 9.73
N GLN A 132 -1.81 -13.69 9.60
CA GLN A 132 -0.58 -14.40 9.99
C GLN A 132 -0.19 -14.12 11.45
N TYR A 133 -0.41 -12.88 11.92
CA TYR A 133 -0.05 -12.39 13.25
C TYR A 133 -1.23 -11.67 13.93
N PRO A 134 -2.37 -12.32 14.14
CA PRO A 134 -3.58 -11.66 14.62
C PRO A 134 -3.41 -11.02 16.01
N GLN A 135 -2.56 -11.58 16.87
CA GLN A 135 -2.30 -11.05 18.21
C GLN A 135 -1.55 -9.71 18.20
N ASP A 136 -0.80 -9.41 17.12
CA ASP A 136 -0.01 -8.19 16.99
C ASP A 136 -0.86 -7.02 16.45
N VAL A 137 -2.07 -7.30 15.97
CA VAL A 137 -2.95 -6.31 15.36
C VAL A 137 -4.03 -5.87 16.33
N ARG A 138 -4.05 -4.58 16.68
CA ARG A 138 -5.13 -3.98 17.49
C ARG A 138 -6.35 -3.67 16.64
N GLN A 139 -6.13 -3.18 15.45
CA GLN A 139 -7.14 -2.72 14.50
C GLN A 139 -6.55 -2.71 13.10
N LEU A 140 -7.36 -3.01 12.11
CA LEU A 140 -7.01 -3.05 10.71
C LEU A 140 -7.80 -2.00 9.94
N LEU A 141 -7.10 -1.09 9.27
CA LEU A 141 -7.69 -0.03 8.45
C LEU A 141 -7.21 -0.19 7.00
N LEU A 142 -8.13 -0.45 6.11
CA LEU A 142 -7.87 -0.78 4.70
C LEU A 142 -8.33 0.39 3.82
N VAL A 143 -7.37 1.07 3.19
CA VAL A 143 -7.61 2.27 2.36
C VAL A 143 -7.55 1.86 0.89
N ASN A 144 -8.68 1.84 0.22
CA ASN A 144 -8.79 1.39 -1.18
C ASN A 144 -7.91 0.15 -1.45
N PRO A 145 -8.03 -0.91 -0.63
CA PRO A 145 -7.12 -2.05 -0.73
C PRO A 145 -7.30 -2.76 -2.08
N LEU A 146 -6.22 -3.27 -2.65
CA LEU A 146 -6.30 -4.27 -3.70
C LEU A 146 -6.78 -5.61 -3.11
N GLY A 147 -7.09 -6.59 -3.99
CA GLY A 147 -7.49 -7.93 -3.56
C GLY A 147 -8.94 -8.02 -3.05
N LEU A 148 -9.78 -7.02 -3.31
CA LEU A 148 -11.23 -7.08 -3.10
C LEU A 148 -11.95 -7.87 -4.20
N GLU A 149 -11.26 -8.20 -5.28
CA GLU A 149 -11.71 -9.09 -6.34
C GLU A 149 -10.57 -10.03 -6.75
N ASP A 150 -10.91 -11.23 -7.22
CA ASP A 150 -9.96 -12.19 -7.76
C ASP A 150 -9.98 -12.09 -9.29
N TRP A 151 -8.99 -11.39 -9.84
CA TRP A 151 -8.91 -11.14 -11.29
C TRP A 151 -8.78 -12.43 -12.10
N LYS A 152 -8.06 -13.45 -11.57
CA LYS A 152 -7.93 -14.76 -12.23
C LYS A 152 -9.27 -15.47 -12.28
N ALA A 153 -9.97 -15.54 -11.16
CA ALA A 153 -11.29 -16.16 -11.08
C ALA A 153 -12.32 -15.40 -11.94
N ALA A 154 -12.16 -14.07 -12.09
CA ALA A 154 -12.98 -13.26 -12.98
C ALA A 154 -12.69 -13.49 -14.48
N GLY A 155 -11.58 -14.15 -14.83
CA GLY A 155 -11.21 -14.44 -16.22
C GLY A 155 -10.21 -13.45 -16.84
N VAL A 156 -9.50 -12.67 -16.03
CA VAL A 156 -8.39 -11.86 -16.53
C VAL A 156 -7.24 -12.79 -16.91
N PRO A 157 -6.70 -12.71 -18.15
CA PRO A 157 -5.61 -13.55 -18.59
C PRO A 157 -4.36 -13.38 -17.72
N TRP A 158 -3.69 -14.49 -17.45
CA TRP A 158 -2.40 -14.47 -16.77
C TRP A 158 -1.33 -13.78 -17.63
N ARG A 159 -0.43 -13.04 -16.97
CA ARG A 159 0.74 -12.42 -17.59
C ARG A 159 2.00 -12.99 -16.95
N SER A 160 2.99 -13.38 -17.76
CA SER A 160 4.29 -13.84 -17.26
C SER A 160 5.06 -12.71 -16.56
N VAL A 161 6.01 -13.09 -15.69
CA VAL A 161 6.91 -12.10 -15.07
C VAL A 161 7.72 -11.36 -16.14
N ASP A 162 8.13 -12.05 -17.20
CA ASP A 162 8.88 -11.43 -18.31
C ASP A 162 8.03 -10.39 -19.04
N ASP A 163 6.73 -10.65 -19.25
CA ASP A 163 5.81 -9.68 -19.86
C ASP A 163 5.52 -8.49 -18.93
N TRP A 164 5.41 -8.74 -17.60
CA TRP A 164 5.36 -7.66 -16.62
C TRP A 164 6.62 -6.81 -16.68
N TYR A 165 7.80 -7.44 -16.75
CA TYR A 165 9.09 -6.75 -16.83
C TYR A 165 9.21 -5.93 -18.11
N ALA A 166 8.84 -6.50 -19.25
CA ALA A 166 8.83 -5.78 -20.52
C ALA A 166 7.90 -4.56 -20.52
N LYS A 167 6.79 -4.63 -19.77
CA LYS A 167 5.89 -3.50 -19.54
C LYS A 167 6.53 -2.44 -18.62
N GLU A 168 7.09 -2.87 -17.49
CA GLU A 168 7.73 -1.98 -16.51
C GLU A 168 8.94 -1.23 -17.11
N LEU A 169 9.72 -1.86 -18.01
CA LEU A 169 10.82 -1.21 -18.73
C LEU A 169 10.39 -0.03 -19.61
N LYS A 170 9.12 0.05 -19.99
CA LYS A 170 8.56 1.14 -20.80
C LYS A 170 7.94 2.25 -19.94
N THR A 171 7.97 2.10 -18.62
CA THR A 171 7.36 3.05 -17.69
C THR A 171 8.15 4.35 -17.67
N ASP A 172 7.46 5.46 -17.87
CA ASP A 172 8.00 6.83 -17.85
C ASP A 172 7.06 7.80 -17.13
N ALA A 173 7.45 9.06 -17.02
CA ALA A 173 6.66 10.07 -16.33
C ALA A 173 5.28 10.31 -16.97
N ALA A 174 5.20 10.23 -18.29
CA ALA A 174 3.95 10.47 -19.02
C ALA A 174 2.96 9.33 -18.75
N SER A 175 3.41 8.08 -18.86
CA SER A 175 2.60 6.89 -18.58
C SER A 175 2.16 6.80 -17.11
N ILE A 176 3.05 7.14 -16.17
CA ILE A 176 2.71 7.21 -14.74
C ILE A 176 1.63 8.25 -14.50
N LYS A 177 1.82 9.48 -15.01
CA LYS A 177 0.84 10.57 -14.85
C LYS A 177 -0.52 10.19 -15.46
N GLN A 178 -0.51 9.67 -16.68
CA GLN A 178 -1.71 9.25 -17.37
C GLN A 178 -2.46 8.16 -16.58
N TYR A 179 -1.74 7.16 -16.08
CA TYR A 179 -2.33 6.09 -15.27
C TYR A 179 -2.93 6.63 -13.98
N GLN A 180 -2.18 7.41 -13.21
CA GLN A 180 -2.67 7.98 -11.96
C GLN A 180 -3.88 8.89 -12.19
N GLN A 181 -3.83 9.76 -13.20
CA GLN A 181 -4.95 10.65 -13.52
C GLN A 181 -6.22 9.86 -13.86
N SER A 182 -6.11 8.89 -14.77
CA SER A 182 -7.28 8.16 -15.28
C SER A 182 -7.83 7.14 -14.28
N VAL A 183 -6.95 6.46 -13.52
CA VAL A 183 -7.32 5.32 -12.66
C VAL A 183 -7.46 5.72 -11.20
N TYR A 184 -6.53 6.56 -10.68
CA TYR A 184 -6.51 6.91 -9.26
C TYR A 184 -7.37 8.11 -8.95
N TYR A 185 -7.36 9.15 -9.80
CA TYR A 185 -7.93 10.45 -9.48
C TYR A 185 -9.20 10.76 -10.30
N GLY A 186 -9.83 9.73 -10.89
CA GLY A 186 -11.10 9.88 -11.62
C GLY A 186 -11.05 10.89 -12.77
N GLY A 187 -9.91 11.00 -13.46
CA GLY A 187 -9.66 11.95 -14.56
C GLY A 187 -9.22 13.34 -14.10
N GLN A 188 -9.28 13.63 -12.80
CA GLN A 188 -8.85 14.92 -12.25
C GLN A 188 -7.33 14.96 -12.05
N TRP A 189 -6.74 16.16 -12.13
CA TRP A 189 -5.33 16.37 -11.79
C TRP A 189 -5.16 17.63 -10.97
N LYS A 190 -4.31 17.55 -9.95
CA LYS A 190 -3.90 18.69 -9.14
C LYS A 190 -2.37 18.78 -9.13
N PRO A 191 -1.80 20.00 -9.05
CA PRO A 191 -0.34 20.18 -9.02
C PRO A 191 0.36 19.40 -7.91
N GLU A 192 -0.30 19.22 -6.77
CA GLU A 192 0.23 18.50 -5.60
C GLU A 192 0.55 17.02 -5.92
N TYR A 193 -0.06 16.44 -6.95
CA TYR A 193 0.19 15.06 -7.36
C TYR A 193 1.48 14.90 -8.17
N ASP A 194 1.99 15.99 -8.76
CA ASP A 194 3.22 15.96 -9.60
C ASP A 194 4.44 15.46 -8.80
N ARG A 195 4.50 15.73 -7.48
CA ARG A 195 5.57 15.23 -6.61
C ARG A 195 5.64 13.69 -6.61
N TRP A 196 4.51 13.02 -6.59
CA TRP A 196 4.45 11.56 -6.53
C TRP A 196 4.74 10.92 -7.90
N VAL A 197 4.37 11.59 -8.98
CA VAL A 197 4.81 11.21 -10.34
C VAL A 197 6.32 11.37 -10.45
N THR A 198 6.86 12.49 -10.01
CA THR A 198 8.30 12.77 -10.03
C THR A 198 9.10 11.76 -9.22
N MET A 199 8.59 11.37 -8.04
CA MET A 199 9.19 10.34 -7.19
C MET A 199 9.31 9.01 -7.92
N GLN A 200 8.21 8.53 -8.48
CA GLN A 200 8.16 7.25 -9.17
C GLN A 200 8.95 7.30 -10.49
N ALA A 201 8.74 8.32 -11.32
CA ALA A 201 9.40 8.46 -12.60
C ALA A 201 10.93 8.61 -12.47
N GLY A 202 11.38 9.27 -11.41
CA GLY A 202 12.81 9.42 -11.13
C GLY A 202 13.54 8.10 -10.85
N LEU A 203 12.85 7.12 -10.27
CA LEU A 203 13.37 5.75 -10.13
C LEU A 203 13.56 5.07 -11.50
N TYR A 204 12.57 5.21 -12.38
CA TYR A 204 12.64 4.64 -13.74
C TYR A 204 13.61 5.40 -14.66
N ALA A 205 13.82 6.69 -14.43
CA ALA A 205 14.81 7.47 -15.20
C ALA A 205 16.26 7.27 -14.67
N GLY A 206 16.42 6.68 -13.50
CA GLY A 206 17.69 6.54 -12.79
C GLY A 206 18.55 5.37 -13.24
N PRO A 207 19.78 5.25 -12.71
CA PRO A 207 20.71 4.20 -13.06
C PRO A 207 20.25 2.80 -12.62
N GLY A 208 19.29 2.71 -11.72
CA GLY A 208 18.71 1.44 -11.24
C GLY A 208 17.46 0.98 -11.99
N HIS A 209 17.15 1.58 -13.14
CA HIS A 209 15.93 1.36 -13.92
C HIS A 209 15.55 -0.13 -14.07
N GLU A 210 16.46 -0.96 -14.59
CA GLU A 210 16.20 -2.39 -14.80
C GLU A 210 15.89 -3.12 -13.49
N ARG A 211 16.63 -2.79 -12.43
CA ARG A 211 16.42 -3.39 -11.10
C ARG A 211 15.08 -2.97 -10.50
N VAL A 212 14.69 -1.72 -10.67
CA VAL A 212 13.38 -1.22 -10.26
C VAL A 212 12.28 -1.93 -11.05
N ALA A 213 12.37 -1.94 -12.38
CA ALA A 213 11.42 -2.60 -13.26
C ALA A 213 11.24 -4.09 -12.94
N TRP A 214 12.36 -4.80 -12.65
CA TRP A 214 12.32 -6.22 -12.27
C TRP A 214 11.54 -6.44 -10.96
N ASN A 215 11.84 -5.67 -9.91
CA ASN A 215 11.12 -5.81 -8.64
C ASN A 215 9.64 -5.41 -8.77
N GLN A 216 9.33 -4.42 -9.61
CA GLN A 216 7.95 -4.04 -9.89
C GLN A 216 7.19 -5.13 -10.66
N ALA A 217 7.85 -5.86 -11.57
CA ALA A 217 7.30 -7.01 -12.28
C ALA A 217 6.98 -8.16 -11.32
N LEU A 218 7.95 -8.56 -10.50
CA LEU A 218 7.76 -9.61 -9.49
C LEU A 218 6.63 -9.29 -8.50
N THR A 219 6.53 -8.04 -8.07
CA THR A 219 5.46 -7.62 -7.15
C THR A 219 4.10 -7.46 -7.85
N SER A 220 4.05 -7.18 -9.16
CA SER A 220 2.82 -7.24 -9.94
C SER A 220 2.29 -8.67 -10.05
N ASP A 221 3.18 -9.62 -10.32
CA ASP A 221 2.85 -11.05 -10.33
C ASP A 221 2.35 -11.52 -8.95
N MET A 222 3.03 -11.15 -7.87
CA MET A 222 2.59 -11.43 -6.50
C MET A 222 1.17 -10.92 -6.25
N VAL A 223 0.90 -9.65 -6.56
CA VAL A 223 -0.42 -9.03 -6.35
C VAL A 223 -1.50 -9.74 -7.14
N PHE A 224 -1.22 -10.08 -8.42
CA PHE A 224 -2.18 -10.75 -9.28
C PHE A 224 -2.49 -12.19 -8.81
N ASN A 225 -1.48 -12.91 -8.32
CA ASN A 225 -1.59 -14.33 -8.02
C ASN A 225 -1.99 -14.66 -6.58
N GLN A 226 -1.98 -13.68 -5.65
CA GLN A 226 -2.22 -13.93 -4.23
C GLN A 226 -3.40 -13.10 -3.69
N PRO A 227 -4.63 -13.31 -4.17
CA PRO A 227 -5.81 -12.63 -3.67
C PRO A 227 -6.07 -12.99 -2.20
N VAL A 228 -6.65 -12.06 -1.43
CA VAL A 228 -6.90 -12.22 0.01
C VAL A 228 -8.39 -12.33 0.34
N LEU A 229 -9.29 -11.98 -0.59
CA LEU A 229 -10.73 -11.92 -0.31
C LEU A 229 -11.34 -13.24 0.17
N GLN A 230 -10.83 -14.39 -0.29
CA GLN A 230 -11.30 -15.71 0.14
C GLN A 230 -11.08 -15.97 1.63
N ARG A 231 -10.20 -15.16 2.27
CA ARG A 231 -9.86 -15.29 3.68
C ARG A 231 -10.47 -14.18 4.55
N PHE A 232 -11.27 -13.27 4.01
CA PHE A 232 -11.86 -12.16 4.77
C PHE A 232 -12.73 -12.62 5.94
N ALA A 233 -13.47 -13.71 5.79
CA ALA A 233 -14.23 -14.31 6.88
C ALA A 233 -13.39 -14.85 8.06
N GLN A 234 -12.05 -14.96 7.89
CA GLN A 234 -11.12 -15.40 8.92
C GLN A 234 -10.49 -14.23 9.71
N LEU A 235 -10.68 -12.99 9.25
CA LEU A 235 -10.20 -11.81 9.98
C LEU A 235 -10.95 -11.70 11.32
N ARG A 236 -10.22 -11.63 12.43
CA ARG A 236 -10.75 -11.57 13.80
C ARG A 236 -10.43 -10.25 14.50
N VAL A 237 -9.84 -9.30 13.77
CA VAL A 237 -9.45 -8.00 14.30
C VAL A 237 -10.46 -6.95 13.87
N PRO A 238 -10.77 -5.94 14.71
CA PRO A 238 -11.66 -4.84 14.32
C PRO A 238 -11.17 -4.20 13.02
N THR A 239 -12.01 -4.20 11.98
CA THR A 239 -11.63 -3.76 10.64
C THR A 239 -12.48 -2.59 10.17
N THR A 240 -11.85 -1.60 9.54
CA THR A 240 -12.52 -0.50 8.84
C THR A 240 -11.99 -0.39 7.42
N LEU A 241 -12.89 -0.35 6.45
CA LEU A 241 -12.56 -0.07 5.05
C LEU A 241 -12.82 1.41 4.76
N PHE A 242 -11.87 2.06 4.09
CA PHE A 242 -12.00 3.42 3.53
C PHE A 242 -12.02 3.30 2.02
N ILE A 243 -13.10 3.67 1.39
CA ILE A 243 -13.31 3.43 -0.06
C ILE A 243 -13.64 4.75 -0.76
N GLY A 244 -12.74 5.19 -1.63
CA GLY A 244 -13.03 6.22 -2.62
C GLY A 244 -13.91 5.65 -3.73
N GLN A 245 -15.08 6.24 -3.92
CA GLN A 245 -16.13 5.70 -4.80
C GLN A 245 -15.80 5.87 -6.29
N ARG A 246 -14.79 6.72 -6.63
CA ARG A 246 -14.32 6.91 -8.01
C ARG A 246 -13.17 5.97 -8.39
N ASP A 247 -12.67 5.16 -7.47
CA ASP A 247 -11.62 4.20 -7.76
C ASP A 247 -12.04 3.16 -8.81
N ARG A 248 -11.15 2.90 -9.76
CA ARG A 248 -11.37 1.91 -10.83
C ARG A 248 -10.14 1.02 -11.04
N THR A 249 -9.32 0.91 -9.99
CA THR A 249 -8.06 0.14 -10.04
C THR A 249 -8.34 -1.36 -10.16
N ALA A 250 -7.73 -1.99 -11.16
CA ALA A 250 -7.72 -3.44 -11.31
C ALA A 250 -6.43 -3.87 -12.01
N ILE A 251 -5.74 -4.85 -11.47
CA ILE A 251 -4.49 -5.36 -12.02
C ILE A 251 -4.78 -6.27 -13.22
N GLY A 252 -4.02 -6.10 -14.30
CA GLY A 252 -4.21 -6.87 -15.54
C GLY A 252 -5.43 -6.47 -16.36
N LYS A 253 -6.13 -5.41 -16.00
CA LYS A 253 -7.31 -4.90 -16.71
C LYS A 253 -7.07 -4.65 -18.20
N ASP A 254 -5.84 -4.30 -18.55
CA ASP A 254 -5.39 -4.09 -19.93
C ASP A 254 -5.32 -5.38 -20.77
N LEU A 255 -5.35 -6.56 -20.15
CA LEU A 255 -5.44 -7.86 -20.80
C LEU A 255 -6.85 -8.43 -20.84
N ALA A 256 -7.75 -7.88 -20.04
CA ALA A 256 -9.10 -8.39 -19.94
C ALA A 256 -9.90 -8.13 -21.24
N PRO A 257 -10.76 -9.08 -21.67
CA PRO A 257 -11.72 -8.79 -22.73
C PRO A 257 -12.52 -7.52 -22.44
N PRO A 258 -12.89 -6.71 -23.46
CA PRO A 258 -13.53 -5.41 -23.25
C PRO A 258 -14.78 -5.44 -22.38
N ALA A 259 -15.59 -6.49 -22.47
CA ALA A 259 -16.77 -6.67 -21.63
C ALA A 259 -16.41 -6.85 -20.14
N LEU A 260 -15.40 -7.69 -19.86
CA LEU A 260 -14.91 -7.93 -18.51
C LEU A 260 -14.21 -6.67 -17.95
N ALA A 261 -13.37 -6.01 -18.74
CA ALA A 261 -12.65 -4.82 -18.32
C ALA A 261 -13.57 -3.72 -17.77
N LYS A 262 -14.80 -3.60 -18.30
CA LYS A 262 -15.78 -2.62 -17.82
C LYS A 262 -16.32 -2.92 -16.42
N THR A 263 -16.28 -4.17 -15.98
CA THR A 263 -16.81 -4.59 -14.67
C THR A 263 -15.75 -4.63 -13.58
N LEU A 264 -14.45 -4.65 -13.95
CA LEU A 264 -13.35 -4.70 -13.00
C LEU A 264 -13.11 -3.34 -12.32
N GLY A 265 -12.76 -3.41 -11.03
CA GLY A 265 -12.45 -2.23 -10.23
C GLY A 265 -13.69 -1.40 -9.86
N ASP A 266 -14.84 -2.03 -9.72
CA ASP A 266 -16.05 -1.36 -9.19
C ASP A 266 -15.96 -1.25 -7.66
N TYR A 267 -15.13 -0.32 -7.17
CA TYR A 267 -14.88 -0.16 -5.74
C TYR A 267 -16.13 0.14 -4.90
N PRO A 268 -17.15 0.88 -5.40
CA PRO A 268 -18.44 0.99 -4.70
C PRO A 268 -19.05 -0.36 -4.33
N ALA A 269 -19.08 -1.29 -5.29
CA ALA A 269 -19.62 -2.63 -5.06
C ALA A 269 -18.61 -3.53 -4.30
N LEU A 270 -17.31 -3.43 -4.64
CA LEU A 270 -16.24 -4.19 -3.99
C LEU A 270 -16.13 -3.88 -2.50
N GLY A 271 -16.19 -2.60 -2.11
CA GLY A 271 -16.13 -2.17 -0.72
C GLY A 271 -17.28 -2.72 0.13
N LYS A 272 -18.50 -2.69 -0.41
CA LYS A 272 -19.69 -3.24 0.26
C LYS A 272 -19.59 -4.75 0.44
N ARG A 273 -19.14 -5.47 -0.62
CA ARG A 273 -18.94 -6.94 -0.53
C ARG A 273 -17.86 -7.30 0.48
N ALA A 274 -16.74 -6.57 0.50
CA ALA A 274 -15.67 -6.79 1.46
C ALA A 274 -16.13 -6.52 2.89
N ALA A 275 -16.86 -5.42 3.13
CA ALA A 275 -17.40 -5.11 4.45
C ALA A 275 -18.38 -6.18 4.94
N ALA A 276 -19.19 -6.74 4.05
CA ALA A 276 -20.11 -7.83 4.38
C ALA A 276 -19.37 -9.17 4.65
N ALA A 277 -18.21 -9.39 4.01
CA ALA A 277 -17.43 -10.61 4.15
C ALA A 277 -16.52 -10.62 5.41
N ILE A 278 -16.13 -9.45 5.91
CA ILE A 278 -15.27 -9.32 7.09
C ILE A 278 -16.15 -9.15 8.34
N PRO A 279 -16.07 -10.06 9.33
CA PRO A 279 -16.89 -9.99 10.53
C PRO A 279 -16.76 -8.64 11.26
N GLY A 280 -17.88 -7.96 11.48
CA GLY A 280 -17.94 -6.69 12.20
C GLY A 280 -17.23 -5.51 11.52
N ALA A 281 -16.91 -5.61 10.23
CA ALA A 281 -16.24 -4.53 9.51
C ALA A 281 -17.11 -3.28 9.38
N ARG A 282 -16.45 -2.12 9.42
CA ARG A 282 -17.06 -0.82 9.12
C ARG A 282 -16.66 -0.37 7.72
N LEU A 283 -17.54 0.35 7.05
CA LEU A 283 -17.27 0.94 5.73
C LEU A 283 -17.40 2.47 5.84
N VAL A 284 -16.35 3.16 5.43
CA VAL A 284 -16.28 4.61 5.27
C VAL A 284 -16.13 4.92 3.79
N GLU A 285 -17.09 5.63 3.22
CA GLU A 285 -17.17 5.92 1.79
C GLU A 285 -16.85 7.39 1.52
N PHE A 286 -15.97 7.65 0.55
CA PHE A 286 -15.66 8.99 0.05
C PHE A 286 -16.25 9.13 -1.36
N ALA A 287 -17.42 9.77 -1.47
CA ALA A 287 -18.21 9.82 -2.70
C ALA A 287 -17.49 10.44 -3.90
N ASP A 288 -16.59 11.38 -3.65
CA ASP A 288 -15.90 12.20 -4.64
C ASP A 288 -14.39 11.91 -4.76
N LEU A 289 -13.86 10.92 -4.02
CA LEU A 289 -12.45 10.52 -4.06
C LEU A 289 -12.24 9.21 -4.83
N GLY A 290 -11.03 9.04 -5.32
CA GLY A 290 -10.59 7.86 -6.06
C GLY A 290 -9.75 6.92 -5.22
N HIS A 291 -8.64 6.43 -5.80
CA HIS A 291 -7.80 5.38 -5.24
C HIS A 291 -6.97 5.80 -4.03
N SER A 292 -6.66 7.08 -3.92
CA SER A 292 -5.69 7.57 -2.92
C SER A 292 -6.28 8.69 -2.06
N PRO A 293 -7.32 8.44 -1.23
CA PRO A 293 -7.98 9.45 -0.41
C PRO A 293 -7.02 10.26 0.47
N GLN A 294 -5.94 9.60 0.98
CA GLN A 294 -4.90 10.22 1.80
C GLN A 294 -4.06 11.26 1.03
N VAL A 295 -4.05 11.18 -0.31
CA VAL A 295 -3.36 12.13 -1.21
C VAL A 295 -4.34 13.16 -1.77
N GLU A 296 -5.54 12.71 -2.15
CA GLU A 296 -6.54 13.54 -2.82
C GLU A 296 -7.19 14.58 -1.91
N ALA A 297 -7.44 14.20 -0.66
CA ALA A 297 -8.09 15.04 0.36
C ALA A 297 -7.54 14.72 1.76
N PRO A 298 -6.25 15.04 2.04
CA PRO A 298 -5.56 14.60 3.23
C PRO A 298 -6.26 15.01 4.53
N GLN A 299 -6.82 16.21 4.61
CA GLN A 299 -7.52 16.69 5.83
C GLN A 299 -8.78 15.83 6.10
N ARG A 300 -9.58 15.56 5.08
CA ARG A 300 -10.80 14.71 5.20
C ARG A 300 -10.46 13.28 5.55
N PHE A 301 -9.44 12.73 4.89
CA PHE A 301 -8.95 11.39 5.18
C PHE A 301 -8.44 11.28 6.62
N ASN A 302 -7.60 12.22 7.06
CA ASN A 302 -7.04 12.23 8.41
C ASN A 302 -8.13 12.36 9.48
N ALA A 303 -9.16 13.17 9.27
CA ALA A 303 -10.29 13.27 10.19
C ALA A 303 -11.04 11.92 10.30
N ALA A 304 -11.33 11.25 9.18
CA ALA A 304 -11.96 9.94 9.17
C ALA A 304 -11.07 8.86 9.79
N LEU A 305 -9.76 8.90 9.54
CA LEU A 305 -8.76 8.01 10.13
C LEU A 305 -8.74 8.13 11.66
N LEU A 306 -8.64 9.34 12.20
CA LEU A 306 -8.64 9.59 13.65
C LEU A 306 -9.97 9.19 14.29
N GLN A 307 -11.10 9.44 13.63
CA GLN A 307 -12.40 8.99 14.10
C GLN A 307 -12.49 7.45 14.18
N ALA A 308 -11.96 6.74 13.17
CA ALA A 308 -11.95 5.28 13.17
C ALA A 308 -11.05 4.71 14.29
N LEU A 309 -9.92 5.38 14.58
CA LEU A 309 -9.00 5.00 15.66
C LEU A 309 -9.57 5.24 17.06
N ALA A 310 -10.43 6.23 17.22
CA ALA A 310 -11.11 6.54 18.49
C ALA A 310 -12.34 5.66 18.75
N ALA A 311 -12.89 5.05 17.70
CA ALA A 311 -14.09 4.23 17.84
C ALA A 311 -13.81 2.99 18.70
N PRO A 312 -14.72 2.63 19.64
CA PRO A 312 -14.58 1.40 20.42
C PRO A 312 -14.43 0.20 19.49
N SER A 313 -13.49 -0.69 19.79
CA SER A 313 -13.45 -2.00 19.13
C SER A 313 -14.80 -2.68 19.41
N ALA A 314 -15.60 -2.93 18.37
CA ALA A 314 -16.62 -3.94 18.54
C ALA A 314 -15.86 -5.23 18.93
N ALA A 315 -16.12 -5.75 20.12
CA ALA A 315 -15.61 -7.05 20.48
C ALA A 315 -16.14 -8.06 19.45
N PRO A 316 -15.30 -9.02 19.00
CA PRO A 316 -15.74 -10.07 18.11
C PRO A 316 -16.84 -10.92 18.75
#